data_126859c49e520032698a02ec8703cb1f
#
_entry.id   126859c49e520032698a02ec8703cb1f
#
_cell.length_a   1.000
_cell.length_b   1.000
_cell.length_c   1.000
_cell.angle_alpha   90.00
_cell.angle_beta   90.00
_cell.angle_gamma   90.00
#
_symmetry.space_group_name_H-M   'P 1'
#
loop_
_entity.id
_entity.type
_entity.pdbx_description
1 polymer ?
#
loop_
_entity_poly.entity_id
_entity_poly.type
_entity_poly.pdbx_seq_one_letter_code
_entity_poly.pdbx_strand_id
1 'polypeptide(L)'
;MAIKECHEEKGYPIEAACGLLHVARSAYHKWVSGKRSRRAAENERLADKIEKIHKESPEKGYRRLNDDLRHDYGIYVNDKRVLRICRARDIRSTVKYSHHGCTRRAKNPQYVAENLLNRQFHAEHPNEKWLTDVTEFKWYEGVEVHKLYLSAILDLCDRRIVSYVLSEHNDNSLVHKTFEKAVKANPDAHPLFHSDRGFQYTSRTFHYKLQKAGMTQSMSRVAHCIDNGPMECF
;
A
#
# COMPACT_ATOMS: atom_id res chain seq x y z
N MET A 1 36.00 -15.19 -18.22
CA MET A 1 37.12 -16.02 -17.78
C MET A 1 37.55 -16.98 -18.88
N ALA A 2 36.76 -17.95 -19.34
CA ALA A 2 37.18 -18.97 -20.30
C ALA A 2 37.99 -18.46 -21.54
N ILE A 3 37.57 -17.39 -22.23
CA ILE A 3 38.32 -16.86 -23.41
C ILE A 3 39.72 -16.40 -23.01
N LYS A 4 39.87 -15.73 -21.87
CA LYS A 4 41.14 -15.23 -21.38
C LYS A 4 42.09 -16.38 -21.02
N GLU A 5 41.58 -17.39 -20.31
CA GLU A 5 42.33 -18.60 -19.94
C GLU A 5 42.75 -19.40 -21.18
N CYS A 6 41.87 -19.60 -22.16
CA CYS A 6 42.20 -20.27 -23.40
C CYS A 6 43.30 -19.54 -24.19
N HIS A 7 43.30 -18.20 -24.16
CA HIS A 7 44.32 -17.42 -24.86
C HIS A 7 45.65 -17.41 -24.11
N GLU A 8 45.63 -17.16 -22.77
CA GLU A 8 46.85 -17.02 -21.95
C GLU A 8 47.55 -18.38 -21.70
N GLU A 9 46.77 -19.45 -21.44
CA GLU A 9 47.30 -20.76 -21.07
C GLU A 9 47.53 -21.67 -22.27
N LYS A 10 46.72 -21.60 -23.31
CA LYS A 10 46.73 -22.51 -24.47
C LYS A 10 47.07 -21.86 -25.80
N GLY A 11 47.34 -20.55 -25.83
CA GLY A 11 47.75 -19.80 -27.03
C GLY A 11 46.65 -19.70 -28.11
N TYR A 12 45.40 -20.02 -27.84
CA TYR A 12 44.34 -19.95 -28.86
C TYR A 12 44.06 -18.50 -29.28
N PRO A 13 43.82 -18.23 -30.56
CA PRO A 13 43.43 -16.90 -31.05
C PRO A 13 42.12 -16.44 -30.40
N ILE A 14 42.10 -15.21 -29.87
CA ILE A 14 40.93 -14.58 -29.24
C ILE A 14 39.70 -14.63 -30.15
N GLU A 15 39.93 -14.45 -31.47
CA GLU A 15 38.87 -14.47 -32.49
C GLU A 15 38.17 -15.84 -32.57
N ALA A 16 38.97 -16.92 -32.61
CA ALA A 16 38.43 -18.29 -32.62
C ALA A 16 37.69 -18.61 -31.34
N ALA A 17 38.23 -18.25 -30.17
CA ALA A 17 37.58 -18.46 -28.88
C ALA A 17 36.28 -17.63 -28.75
N CYS A 18 36.28 -16.40 -29.23
CA CYS A 18 35.06 -15.56 -29.23
C CYS A 18 33.98 -16.14 -30.17
N GLY A 19 34.39 -16.63 -31.36
CA GLY A 19 33.48 -17.26 -32.31
C GLY A 19 32.83 -18.53 -31.74
N LEU A 20 33.61 -19.38 -31.13
CA LEU A 20 33.12 -20.63 -30.50
C LEU A 20 32.08 -20.36 -29.37
N LEU A 21 32.32 -19.33 -28.59
CA LEU A 21 31.44 -18.97 -27.48
C LEU A 21 30.34 -17.96 -27.84
N HIS A 22 30.19 -17.62 -29.10
CA HIS A 22 29.24 -16.62 -29.61
C HIS A 22 29.32 -15.26 -28.90
N VAL A 23 30.53 -14.83 -28.49
CA VAL A 23 30.80 -13.53 -27.85
C VAL A 23 31.38 -12.56 -28.84
N ALA A 24 30.84 -11.35 -28.95
CA ALA A 24 31.42 -10.32 -29.80
C ALA A 24 32.85 -9.94 -29.30
N ARG A 25 33.82 -9.88 -30.17
CA ARG A 25 35.22 -9.51 -29.87
C ARG A 25 35.30 -8.17 -29.14
N SER A 26 34.50 -7.20 -29.58
CA SER A 26 34.40 -5.88 -28.93
C SER A 26 33.92 -5.96 -27.45
N ALA A 27 32.99 -6.88 -27.16
CA ALA A 27 32.53 -7.10 -25.78
C ALA A 27 33.64 -7.72 -24.91
N TYR A 28 34.40 -8.67 -25.45
CA TYR A 28 35.58 -9.25 -24.79
C TYR A 28 36.63 -8.19 -24.45
N HIS A 29 37.06 -7.40 -25.43
CA HIS A 29 38.04 -6.34 -25.20
C HIS A 29 37.58 -5.26 -24.24
N LYS A 30 36.28 -4.91 -24.28
CA LYS A 30 35.68 -4.00 -23.31
C LYS A 30 35.70 -4.56 -21.89
N TRP A 31 35.46 -5.86 -21.74
CA TRP A 31 35.54 -6.56 -20.45
C TRP A 31 36.99 -6.62 -19.95
N VAL A 32 37.94 -7.01 -20.77
CA VAL A 32 39.38 -7.08 -20.41
C VAL A 32 39.95 -5.70 -20.06
N SER A 33 39.57 -4.64 -20.78
CA SER A 33 40.05 -3.28 -20.51
C SER A 33 39.54 -2.72 -19.16
N GLY A 34 38.55 -3.32 -18.56
CA GLY A 34 37.98 -2.88 -17.27
C GLY A 34 37.40 -1.47 -17.26
N LYS A 35 37.38 -0.78 -18.43
CA LYS A 35 36.89 0.60 -18.54
C LYS A 35 35.39 0.63 -18.24
N ARG A 36 35.03 1.19 -17.09
CA ARG A 36 33.63 1.44 -16.73
C ARG A 36 33.04 2.52 -17.63
N SER A 37 31.81 2.32 -18.09
CA SER A 37 31.10 3.36 -18.85
C SER A 37 30.82 4.57 -17.92
N ARG A 38 30.71 5.79 -18.51
CA ARG A 38 30.32 6.99 -17.78
C ARG A 38 29.06 6.75 -16.92
N ARG A 39 28.07 6.04 -17.49
CA ARG A 39 26.82 5.69 -16.80
C ARG A 39 27.05 4.74 -15.63
N ALA A 40 28.00 3.82 -15.71
CA ALA A 40 28.35 2.92 -14.61
C ALA A 40 29.00 3.69 -13.46
N ALA A 41 29.92 4.64 -13.78
CA ALA A 41 30.52 5.50 -12.78
C ALA A 41 29.50 6.42 -12.09
N GLU A 42 28.53 6.96 -12.83
CA GLU A 42 27.43 7.74 -12.26
C GLU A 42 26.53 6.90 -11.35
N ASN A 43 26.24 5.65 -11.75
CA ASN A 43 25.45 4.74 -10.91
C ASN A 43 26.16 4.38 -9.62
N GLU A 44 27.50 4.24 -9.64
CA GLU A 44 28.29 3.98 -8.45
C GLU A 44 28.19 5.15 -7.46
N ARG A 45 28.42 6.37 -7.94
CA ARG A 45 28.29 7.59 -7.11
C ARG A 45 26.87 7.75 -6.53
N LEU A 46 25.85 7.35 -7.31
CA LEU A 46 24.47 7.40 -6.88
C LEU A 46 24.20 6.32 -5.83
N ALA A 47 24.78 5.12 -5.99
CA ALA A 47 24.68 4.03 -5.03
C ALA A 47 25.27 4.41 -3.67
N ASP A 48 26.45 5.03 -3.66
CA ASP A 48 27.10 5.48 -2.42
C ASP A 48 26.23 6.48 -1.64
N LYS A 49 25.56 7.40 -2.36
CA LYS A 49 24.64 8.35 -1.74
C LYS A 49 23.39 7.66 -1.18
N ILE A 50 22.79 6.74 -1.94
CA ILE A 50 21.63 5.96 -1.53
C ILE A 50 21.96 5.14 -0.28
N GLU A 51 23.14 4.49 -0.23
CA GLU A 51 23.60 3.74 0.93
C GLU A 51 23.75 4.63 2.16
N LYS A 52 24.29 5.85 2.00
CA LYS A 52 24.40 6.82 3.09
C LYS A 52 23.04 7.17 3.66
N ILE A 53 22.09 7.56 2.82
CA ILE A 53 20.73 7.91 3.24
C ILE A 53 20.05 6.72 3.93
N HIS A 54 20.21 5.51 3.36
CA HIS A 54 19.62 4.30 3.92
C HIS A 54 20.21 3.90 5.28
N LYS A 55 21.49 4.16 5.53
CA LYS A 55 22.10 3.95 6.86
C LYS A 55 21.51 4.88 7.92
N GLU A 56 21.18 6.10 7.55
CA GLU A 56 20.54 7.08 8.43
C GLU A 56 19.04 6.80 8.64
N SER A 57 18.37 6.22 7.65
CA SER A 57 16.93 5.94 7.64
C SER A 57 16.62 4.59 6.99
N PRO A 58 16.87 3.46 7.69
CA PRO A 58 16.72 2.12 7.11
C PRO A 58 15.29 1.73 6.77
N GLU A 59 14.30 2.42 7.33
CA GLU A 59 12.88 2.22 7.07
C GLU A 59 12.43 2.74 5.70
N LYS A 60 13.23 3.60 5.05
CA LYS A 60 12.87 4.20 3.76
C LYS A 60 13.01 3.21 2.61
N GLY A 61 11.94 3.07 1.82
CA GLY A 61 11.96 2.33 0.57
C GLY A 61 12.49 3.20 -0.60
N TYR A 62 12.76 2.60 -1.77
CA TYR A 62 13.41 3.25 -2.91
C TYR A 62 12.74 4.55 -3.39
N ARG A 63 11.42 4.70 -3.26
CA ARG A 63 10.72 5.94 -3.61
C ARG A 63 11.08 7.08 -2.67
N ARG A 64 11.04 6.84 -1.35
CA ARG A 64 11.44 7.84 -0.35
C ARG A 64 12.93 8.16 -0.44
N LEU A 65 13.78 7.17 -0.71
CA LEU A 65 15.21 7.40 -0.99
C LEU A 65 15.41 8.29 -2.23
N ASN A 66 14.56 8.16 -3.28
CA ASN A 66 14.60 9.03 -4.44
C ASN A 66 14.11 10.46 -4.13
N ASP A 67 13.12 10.59 -3.24
CA ASP A 67 12.64 11.90 -2.78
C ASP A 67 13.73 12.63 -1.98
N ASP A 68 14.45 11.92 -1.09
CA ASP A 68 15.60 12.48 -0.36
C ASP A 68 16.76 12.88 -1.32
N LEU A 69 17.07 12.06 -2.33
CA LEU A 69 18.05 12.43 -3.36
C LEU A 69 17.69 13.74 -4.07
N ARG A 70 16.40 13.94 -4.31
CA ARG A 70 15.87 15.14 -4.96
C ARG A 70 15.91 16.35 -4.05
N HIS A 71 15.48 16.17 -2.80
CA HIS A 71 15.32 17.24 -1.83
C HIS A 71 16.67 17.68 -1.24
N ASP A 72 17.50 16.73 -0.78
CA ASP A 72 18.71 17.01 -0.02
C ASP A 72 19.95 17.18 -0.91
N TYR A 73 19.95 16.53 -2.07
CA TYR A 73 21.11 16.54 -2.99
C TYR A 73 20.82 17.18 -4.34
N GLY A 74 19.59 17.61 -4.63
CA GLY A 74 19.21 18.17 -5.94
C GLY A 74 19.34 17.20 -7.10
N ILE A 75 19.33 15.88 -6.86
CA ILE A 75 19.56 14.85 -7.86
C ILE A 75 18.23 14.31 -8.37
N TYR A 76 17.94 14.60 -9.64
CA TYR A 76 16.70 14.15 -10.30
C TYR A 76 16.96 12.88 -11.10
N VAL A 77 16.47 11.74 -10.60
CA VAL A 77 16.57 10.44 -11.27
C VAL A 77 15.23 9.73 -11.30
N ASN A 78 15.08 8.83 -12.27
CA ASN A 78 13.86 8.02 -12.38
C ASN A 78 13.84 6.93 -11.30
N ASP A 79 12.67 6.70 -10.70
CA ASP A 79 12.44 5.67 -9.68
C ASP A 79 12.92 4.28 -10.09
N LYS A 80 12.75 3.91 -11.38
CA LYS A 80 13.22 2.62 -11.89
C LYS A 80 14.76 2.51 -11.86
N ARG A 81 15.49 3.64 -11.99
CA ARG A 81 16.95 3.66 -11.87
C ARG A 81 17.37 3.46 -10.42
N VAL A 82 16.73 4.16 -9.47
CA VAL A 82 16.98 4.01 -8.04
C VAL A 82 16.66 2.58 -7.58
N LEU A 83 15.51 2.04 -7.96
CA LEU A 83 15.11 0.66 -7.63
C LEU A 83 16.14 -0.37 -8.11
N ARG A 84 16.69 -0.20 -9.34
CA ARG A 84 17.71 -1.10 -9.89
C ARG A 84 19.00 -1.04 -9.06
N ILE A 85 19.40 0.17 -8.65
CA ILE A 85 20.59 0.37 -7.81
C ILE A 85 20.37 -0.27 -6.43
N CYS A 86 19.22 -0.02 -5.79
CA CYS A 86 18.87 -0.63 -4.51
C CYS A 86 18.93 -2.16 -4.58
N ARG A 87 18.38 -2.76 -5.66
CA ARG A 87 18.44 -4.21 -5.87
C ARG A 87 19.88 -4.73 -6.05
N ALA A 88 20.73 -4.00 -6.78
CA ALA A 88 22.11 -4.38 -7.01
C ALA A 88 22.99 -4.29 -5.74
N ARG A 89 22.59 -3.47 -4.76
CA ARG A 89 23.29 -3.26 -3.47
C ARG A 89 22.56 -3.93 -2.31
N ASP A 90 21.52 -4.73 -2.58
CA ASP A 90 20.62 -5.38 -1.59
C ASP A 90 20.04 -4.41 -0.54
N ILE A 91 19.80 -3.15 -0.95
CA ILE A 91 19.19 -2.14 -0.11
C ILE A 91 17.68 -2.36 -0.10
N ARG A 92 17.12 -2.66 1.09
CA ARG A 92 15.69 -2.92 1.29
C ARG A 92 15.22 -2.19 2.55
N SER A 93 14.00 -1.65 2.48
CA SER A 93 13.36 -1.10 3.67
C SER A 93 13.23 -2.15 4.77
N THR A 94 13.52 -1.76 6.01
CA THR A 94 13.32 -2.61 7.19
C THR A 94 11.84 -2.75 7.55
N VAL A 95 10.98 -1.87 7.05
CA VAL A 95 9.53 -1.97 7.24
C VAL A 95 8.99 -3.13 6.42
N LYS A 96 8.61 -4.19 7.11
CA LYS A 96 7.90 -5.30 6.47
C LYS A 96 6.45 -4.87 6.24
N TYR A 97 6.08 -4.65 4.98
CA TYR A 97 4.69 -4.44 4.63
C TYR A 97 3.91 -5.72 4.87
N SER A 98 3.03 -5.68 5.86
CA SER A 98 2.09 -6.76 6.14
C SER A 98 0.73 -6.40 5.55
N HIS A 99 0.20 -7.26 4.69
CA HIS A 99 -1.15 -7.12 4.14
C HIS A 99 -2.25 -7.47 5.15
N HIS A 100 -1.94 -7.48 6.43
CA HIS A 100 -2.96 -7.71 7.46
C HIS A 100 -3.74 -6.41 7.67
N GLY A 101 -4.82 -6.25 6.92
CA GLY A 101 -5.84 -5.24 7.19
C GLY A 101 -6.42 -5.44 8.59
N CYS A 102 -6.88 -4.35 9.21
CA CYS A 102 -7.57 -4.39 10.52
C CYS A 102 -8.93 -5.09 10.44
N THR A 103 -9.49 -5.20 9.24
CA THR A 103 -10.78 -5.84 8.99
C THR A 103 -10.68 -7.34 9.21
N ARG A 104 -11.29 -7.84 10.28
CA ARG A 104 -11.43 -9.27 10.52
C ARG A 104 -12.66 -9.77 9.77
N ARG A 105 -12.44 -10.59 8.74
CA ARG A 105 -13.53 -11.30 8.07
C ARG A 105 -14.31 -12.12 9.10
N ALA A 106 -15.63 -12.00 9.06
CA ALA A 106 -16.49 -12.92 9.80
C ALA A 106 -16.25 -14.34 9.27
N LYS A 107 -15.89 -15.28 10.16
CA LYS A 107 -15.76 -16.70 9.81
C LYS A 107 -17.11 -17.27 9.36
N ASN A 108 -18.21 -16.85 10.02
CA ASN A 108 -19.57 -17.20 9.69
C ASN A 108 -20.42 -15.93 9.69
N PRO A 109 -20.52 -15.21 8.54
CA PRO A 109 -21.34 -14.01 8.44
C PRO A 109 -22.82 -14.39 8.68
N GLN A 110 -23.47 -13.70 9.61
CA GLN A 110 -24.87 -13.96 9.93
C GLN A 110 -25.81 -13.32 8.89
N TYR A 111 -25.38 -12.21 8.30
CA TYR A 111 -26.09 -11.50 7.26
C TYR A 111 -25.11 -10.90 6.25
N VAL A 112 -25.42 -11.01 4.97
CA VAL A 112 -24.63 -10.41 3.88
C VAL A 112 -25.57 -9.72 2.93
N ALA A 113 -25.42 -8.41 2.75
CA ALA A 113 -26.18 -7.64 1.79
C ALA A 113 -25.48 -7.64 0.40
N GLU A 114 -26.28 -7.39 -0.63
CA GLU A 114 -25.77 -7.16 -2.00
C GLU A 114 -25.04 -5.83 -2.10
N ASN A 115 -24.16 -5.69 -3.11
CA ASN A 115 -23.49 -4.44 -3.41
C ASN A 115 -24.43 -3.53 -4.25
N LEU A 116 -25.27 -2.78 -3.55
CA LEU A 116 -26.20 -1.83 -4.18
C LEU A 116 -25.51 -0.53 -4.59
N LEU A 117 -24.44 -0.12 -3.86
CA LEU A 117 -23.68 1.08 -4.17
C LEU A 117 -23.02 1.00 -5.55
N ASN A 118 -22.54 -0.19 -5.94
CA ASN A 118 -21.93 -0.49 -7.23
C ASN A 118 -20.94 0.58 -7.74
N ARG A 119 -20.09 1.12 -6.82
CA ARG A 119 -19.10 2.18 -7.09
C ARG A 119 -19.69 3.53 -7.54
N GLN A 120 -20.97 3.75 -7.32
CA GLN A 120 -21.59 5.05 -7.58
C GLN A 120 -21.31 5.99 -6.39
N PHE A 121 -20.08 6.47 -6.31
CA PHE A 121 -19.57 7.30 -5.20
C PHE A 121 -19.98 8.78 -5.27
N HIS A 122 -21.01 9.08 -6.01
CA HIS A 122 -21.62 10.41 -6.07
C HIS A 122 -23.03 10.34 -5.50
N ALA A 123 -23.40 11.35 -4.73
CA ALA A 123 -24.74 11.58 -4.23
C ALA A 123 -25.13 13.02 -4.52
N GLU A 124 -26.39 13.26 -4.91
CA GLU A 124 -26.88 14.60 -5.24
C GLU A 124 -27.27 15.38 -3.97
N HIS A 125 -27.75 14.66 -2.97
CA HIS A 125 -28.23 15.27 -1.74
C HIS A 125 -27.51 14.71 -0.50
N PRO A 126 -27.28 15.53 0.55
CA PRO A 126 -26.81 15.04 1.84
C PRO A 126 -27.70 13.94 2.40
N ASN A 127 -27.10 12.96 3.09
CA ASN A 127 -27.78 11.81 3.69
C ASN A 127 -28.44 10.85 2.68
N GLU A 128 -28.01 10.85 1.41
CA GLU A 128 -28.46 9.88 0.40
C GLU A 128 -27.64 8.59 0.47
N LYS A 129 -26.31 8.70 0.64
CA LYS A 129 -25.38 7.56 0.69
C LYS A 129 -24.33 7.78 1.76
N TRP A 130 -24.26 6.85 2.71
CA TRP A 130 -23.25 6.84 3.76
C TRP A 130 -22.31 5.65 3.60
N LEU A 131 -21.01 5.91 3.71
CA LEU A 131 -19.97 4.88 3.73
C LEU A 131 -19.39 4.78 5.13
N THR A 132 -18.97 3.58 5.52
CA THR A 132 -18.33 3.36 6.82
C THR A 132 -17.16 2.39 6.71
N ASP A 133 -16.19 2.59 7.58
CA ASP A 133 -15.07 1.67 7.76
C ASP A 133 -14.49 1.78 9.17
N VAL A 134 -13.60 0.83 9.52
CA VAL A 134 -12.85 0.84 10.78
C VAL A 134 -11.36 0.86 10.49
N THR A 135 -10.70 1.94 10.87
CA THR A 135 -9.24 2.12 10.72
C THR A 135 -8.53 1.78 12.02
N GLU A 136 -7.44 1.03 11.94
CA GLU A 136 -6.56 0.72 13.08
C GLU A 136 -5.33 1.63 13.06
N PHE A 137 -5.10 2.39 14.12
CA PHE A 137 -3.86 3.10 14.38
C PHE A 137 -2.99 2.28 15.32
N LYS A 138 -1.70 2.23 15.03
CA LYS A 138 -0.69 1.57 15.86
C LYS A 138 0.42 2.55 16.16
N TRP A 139 0.83 2.60 17.42
CA TRP A 139 2.07 3.28 17.81
C TRP A 139 2.87 2.41 18.78
N TYR A 140 4.12 2.71 18.90
CA TYR A 140 5.07 1.94 19.68
C TYR A 140 5.63 2.81 20.79
N GLU A 141 5.62 2.29 22.01
CA GLU A 141 6.23 2.91 23.18
C GLU A 141 7.26 1.93 23.74
N GLY A 142 8.52 2.10 23.32
CA GLY A 142 9.55 1.09 23.54
C GLY A 142 9.25 -0.23 22.84
N VAL A 143 9.02 -1.29 23.61
CA VAL A 143 8.64 -2.63 23.12
C VAL A 143 7.14 -2.88 23.10
N GLU A 144 6.36 -1.98 23.70
CA GLU A 144 4.91 -2.11 23.78
C GLU A 144 4.24 -1.58 22.51
N VAL A 145 3.19 -2.28 22.08
CA VAL A 145 2.39 -1.93 20.89
C VAL A 145 1.02 -1.50 21.34
N HIS A 146 0.73 -0.23 21.16
CA HIS A 146 -0.59 0.34 21.44
C HIS A 146 -1.44 0.38 20.17
N LYS A 147 -2.75 0.26 20.33
CA LYS A 147 -3.72 0.27 19.25
C LYS A 147 -4.90 1.17 19.59
N LEU A 148 -5.35 1.91 18.58
CA LEU A 148 -6.57 2.67 18.62
C LEU A 148 -7.37 2.40 17.36
N TYR A 149 -8.66 2.27 17.49
CA TYR A 149 -9.57 2.02 16.36
C TYR A 149 -10.49 3.21 16.16
N LEU A 150 -10.57 3.69 14.93
CA LEU A 150 -11.51 4.71 14.50
C LEU A 150 -12.59 4.07 13.65
N SER A 151 -13.84 4.13 14.10
CA SER A 151 -15.00 3.89 13.24
C SER A 151 -15.57 5.23 12.81
N ALA A 152 -15.73 5.42 11.50
CA ALA A 152 -16.26 6.66 10.94
C ALA A 152 -17.35 6.38 9.91
N ILE A 153 -18.28 7.33 9.77
CA ILE A 153 -19.32 7.34 8.74
C ILE A 153 -19.14 8.60 7.90
N LEU A 154 -18.96 8.43 6.58
CA LEU A 154 -18.76 9.46 5.58
C LEU A 154 -20.02 9.64 4.74
N ASP A 155 -20.46 10.87 4.54
CA ASP A 155 -21.50 11.21 3.54
C ASP A 155 -20.84 11.36 2.16
N LEU A 156 -21.42 10.76 1.13
CA LEU A 156 -20.88 10.82 -0.23
C LEU A 156 -21.19 12.12 -0.98
N CYS A 157 -22.14 12.90 -0.53
CA CYS A 157 -22.51 14.16 -1.17
C CYS A 157 -21.43 15.23 -0.95
N ASP A 158 -21.14 15.56 0.30
CA ASP A 158 -20.24 16.64 0.68
C ASP A 158 -18.91 16.16 1.31
N ARG A 159 -18.75 14.84 1.43
CA ARG A 159 -17.55 14.20 2.01
C ARG A 159 -17.31 14.53 3.49
N ARG A 160 -18.34 15.01 4.19
CA ARG A 160 -18.25 15.24 5.64
C ARG A 160 -18.30 13.93 6.42
N ILE A 161 -17.69 13.94 7.59
CA ILE A 161 -17.86 12.87 8.56
C ILE A 161 -19.16 13.10 9.33
N VAL A 162 -20.12 12.23 9.12
CA VAL A 162 -21.44 12.28 9.79
C VAL A 162 -21.30 11.96 11.28
N SER A 163 -20.51 10.94 11.60
CA SER A 163 -20.15 10.58 12.97
C SER A 163 -18.88 9.76 13.02
N TYR A 164 -18.22 9.77 14.18
CA TYR A 164 -17.09 8.88 14.45
C TYR A 164 -16.99 8.53 15.93
N VAL A 165 -16.34 7.41 16.23
CA VAL A 165 -15.97 6.97 17.58
C VAL A 165 -14.55 6.40 17.55
N LEU A 166 -13.79 6.70 18.61
CA LEU A 166 -12.48 6.12 18.88
C LEU A 166 -12.62 5.10 20.02
N SER A 167 -11.91 3.99 19.93
CA SER A 167 -11.88 2.94 20.96
C SER A 167 -10.56 2.17 20.92
N GLU A 168 -10.12 1.69 22.06
CA GLU A 168 -8.98 0.76 22.16
C GLU A 168 -9.35 -0.67 21.72
N HIS A 169 -10.64 -0.95 21.54
CA HIS A 169 -11.16 -2.25 21.15
C HIS A 169 -11.88 -2.21 19.80
N ASN A 170 -11.53 -3.18 18.95
CA ASN A 170 -12.22 -3.40 17.67
C ASN A 170 -13.33 -4.43 17.87
N ASP A 171 -14.48 -3.96 18.32
CA ASP A 171 -15.65 -4.76 18.64
C ASP A 171 -16.95 -4.23 17.99
N ASN A 172 -18.05 -4.95 18.18
CA ASN A 172 -19.35 -4.53 17.68
C ASN A 172 -19.83 -3.22 18.34
N SER A 173 -19.44 -2.96 19.58
CA SER A 173 -19.82 -1.76 20.32
C SER A 173 -19.32 -0.49 19.66
N LEU A 174 -18.09 -0.52 19.13
CA LEU A 174 -17.48 0.60 18.40
C LEU A 174 -18.36 1.05 17.22
N VAL A 175 -18.72 0.10 16.33
CA VAL A 175 -19.54 0.39 15.15
C VAL A 175 -20.98 0.76 15.53
N HIS A 176 -21.56 0.09 16.54
CA HIS A 176 -22.91 0.42 17.01
C HIS A 176 -22.99 1.84 17.56
N LYS A 177 -22.04 2.25 18.39
CA LYS A 177 -21.98 3.63 18.94
C LYS A 177 -21.81 4.67 17.85
N THR A 178 -20.97 4.39 16.83
CA THR A 178 -20.80 5.27 15.67
C THR A 178 -22.11 5.44 14.91
N PHE A 179 -22.81 4.34 14.65
CA PHE A 179 -24.10 4.34 13.97
C PHE A 179 -25.18 5.09 14.77
N GLU A 180 -25.30 4.81 16.09
CA GLU A 180 -26.27 5.48 16.96
C GLU A 180 -26.07 6.99 17.04
N LYS A 181 -24.80 7.44 17.07
CA LYS A 181 -24.47 8.88 16.97
C LYS A 181 -24.92 9.49 15.64
N ALA A 182 -24.69 8.78 14.52
CA ALA A 182 -25.11 9.27 13.20
C ALA A 182 -26.63 9.41 13.11
N VAL A 183 -27.39 8.40 13.55
CA VAL A 183 -28.86 8.43 13.57
C VAL A 183 -29.37 9.55 14.48
N LYS A 184 -28.79 9.71 15.68
CA LYS A 184 -29.18 10.78 16.61
C LYS A 184 -28.95 12.18 16.02
N ALA A 185 -27.86 12.37 15.28
CA ALA A 185 -27.54 13.64 14.64
C ALA A 185 -28.40 13.91 13.38
N ASN A 186 -28.93 12.88 12.74
CA ASN A 186 -29.72 12.96 11.52
C ASN A 186 -30.93 12.01 11.60
N PRO A 187 -31.95 12.33 12.42
CA PRO A 187 -33.07 11.40 12.73
C PRO A 187 -33.93 11.07 11.51
N ASP A 188 -34.03 11.98 10.54
CA ASP A 188 -34.85 11.82 9.33
C ASP A 188 -34.04 11.29 8.14
N ALA A 189 -32.79 10.88 8.34
CA ALA A 189 -31.94 10.36 7.27
C ALA A 189 -32.17 8.87 7.04
N HIS A 190 -32.40 8.46 5.81
CA HIS A 190 -32.56 7.07 5.39
C HIS A 190 -31.59 6.70 4.26
N PRO A 191 -30.27 6.87 4.45
CA PRO A 191 -29.28 6.64 3.39
C PRO A 191 -29.16 5.18 2.97
N LEU A 192 -28.61 4.97 1.77
CA LEU A 192 -27.96 3.71 1.44
C LEU A 192 -26.69 3.61 2.29
N PHE A 193 -26.67 2.65 3.21
CA PHE A 193 -25.55 2.46 4.15
C PHE A 193 -24.61 1.39 3.63
N HIS A 194 -23.41 1.79 3.18
CA HIS A 194 -22.44 0.90 2.58
C HIS A 194 -21.24 0.64 3.50
N SER A 195 -20.85 -0.62 3.62
CA SER A 195 -19.70 -1.06 4.41
C SER A 195 -18.91 -2.17 3.69
N ASP A 196 -17.75 -2.52 4.24
CA ASP A 196 -17.09 -3.79 3.94
C ASP A 196 -17.85 -4.98 4.60
N ARG A 197 -17.27 -6.19 4.47
CA ARG A 197 -17.82 -7.40 5.09
C ARG A 197 -17.14 -7.72 6.42
N GLY A 198 -16.77 -6.72 7.20
CA GLY A 198 -16.27 -6.90 8.55
C GLY A 198 -17.29 -7.61 9.46
N PHE A 199 -16.80 -8.28 10.50
CA PHE A 199 -17.67 -9.05 11.40
C PHE A 199 -18.72 -8.19 12.12
N GLN A 200 -18.41 -6.91 12.34
CA GLN A 200 -19.32 -5.96 12.96
C GLN A 200 -20.55 -5.70 12.08
N TYR A 201 -20.31 -5.49 10.77
CA TYR A 201 -21.36 -5.15 9.80
C TYR A 201 -22.20 -6.34 9.36
N THR A 202 -21.64 -7.56 9.45
CA THR A 202 -22.33 -8.81 9.11
C THR A 202 -23.12 -9.40 10.26
N SER A 203 -23.19 -8.73 11.42
CA SER A 203 -23.97 -9.17 12.57
C SER A 203 -25.48 -8.93 12.36
N ARG A 204 -26.33 -9.86 12.80
CA ARG A 204 -27.81 -9.69 12.77
C ARG A 204 -28.26 -8.47 13.54
N THR A 205 -27.60 -8.16 14.64
CA THR A 205 -27.92 -7.00 15.48
C THR A 205 -27.71 -5.69 14.71
N PHE A 206 -26.63 -5.57 13.94
CA PHE A 206 -26.36 -4.39 13.14
C PHE A 206 -27.37 -4.24 11.99
N HIS A 207 -27.66 -5.35 11.31
CA HIS A 207 -28.69 -5.36 10.25
C HIS A 207 -30.05 -4.92 10.79
N TYR A 208 -30.48 -5.45 11.94
CA TYR A 208 -31.72 -5.04 12.59
C TYR A 208 -31.76 -3.55 12.94
N LYS A 209 -30.64 -2.99 13.43
CA LYS A 209 -30.54 -1.54 13.72
C LYS A 209 -30.71 -0.70 12.48
N LEU A 210 -30.10 -1.09 11.35
CA LEU A 210 -30.27 -0.41 10.05
C LEU A 210 -31.72 -0.44 9.59
N GLN A 211 -32.35 -1.61 9.64
CA GLN A 211 -33.78 -1.76 9.28
C GLN A 211 -34.70 -0.88 10.15
N LYS A 212 -34.44 -0.87 11.47
CA LYS A 212 -35.21 -0.03 12.41
C LYS A 212 -35.06 1.47 12.10
N ALA A 213 -33.91 1.90 11.59
CA ALA A 213 -33.64 3.26 11.15
C ALA A 213 -34.14 3.55 9.71
N GLY A 214 -34.81 2.59 9.05
CA GLY A 214 -35.31 2.75 7.68
C GLY A 214 -34.19 2.81 6.62
N MET A 215 -32.97 2.35 6.95
CA MET A 215 -31.82 2.41 6.06
C MET A 215 -31.63 1.11 5.27
N THR A 216 -31.18 1.22 4.04
CA THR A 216 -30.85 0.08 3.17
C THR A 216 -29.38 -0.28 3.31
N GLN A 217 -29.09 -1.55 3.67
CA GLN A 217 -27.72 -2.03 3.78
C GLN A 217 -27.14 -2.45 2.44
N SER A 218 -25.91 -2.02 2.17
CA SER A 218 -25.11 -2.44 1.02
C SER A 218 -23.72 -2.87 1.50
N MET A 219 -23.12 -3.87 0.84
CA MET A 219 -21.80 -4.38 1.23
C MET A 219 -20.89 -4.55 0.02
N SER A 220 -19.60 -4.25 0.22
CA SER A 220 -18.56 -4.50 -0.76
C SER A 220 -18.50 -5.98 -1.17
N ARG A 221 -18.12 -6.25 -2.41
CA ARG A 221 -17.87 -7.63 -2.88
C ARG A 221 -16.63 -8.21 -2.22
N VAL A 222 -16.56 -9.54 -2.18
CA VAL A 222 -15.39 -10.23 -1.61
C VAL A 222 -14.13 -9.90 -2.40
N ALA A 223 -13.07 -9.46 -1.72
CA ALA A 223 -11.77 -9.09 -2.29
C ALA A 223 -11.81 -7.89 -3.29
N HIS A 224 -12.84 -7.05 -3.20
CA HIS A 224 -12.96 -5.81 -3.96
C HIS A 224 -12.94 -4.60 -3.03
N CYS A 225 -11.76 -4.27 -2.48
CA CYS A 225 -11.57 -3.10 -1.60
C CYS A 225 -12.02 -1.80 -2.24
N ILE A 226 -11.80 -1.64 -3.55
CA ILE A 226 -12.23 -0.46 -4.31
C ILE A 226 -13.76 -0.18 -4.23
N ASP A 227 -14.56 -1.16 -3.80
CA ASP A 227 -16.01 -0.94 -3.63
C ASP A 227 -16.31 0.00 -2.43
N ASN A 228 -15.32 0.23 -1.52
CA ASN A 228 -15.36 1.22 -0.44
C ASN A 228 -14.28 2.31 -0.60
N GLY A 229 -13.84 2.57 -1.83
CA GLY A 229 -12.71 3.43 -2.17
C GLY A 229 -12.67 4.80 -1.47
N PRO A 230 -13.77 5.58 -1.38
CA PRO A 230 -13.75 6.86 -0.68
C PRO A 230 -13.37 6.77 0.80
N MET A 231 -13.70 5.69 1.50
CA MET A 231 -13.30 5.47 2.89
C MET A 231 -11.84 5.02 3.02
N GLU A 232 -11.31 4.31 2.02
CA GLU A 232 -9.89 3.93 2.00
C GLU A 232 -8.95 5.12 1.72
N CYS A 233 -9.48 6.19 1.13
CA CYS A 233 -8.74 7.44 0.88
C CYS A 233 -8.93 8.48 2.00
N PHE A 234 -9.81 8.25 2.93
CA PHE A 234 -10.04 9.08 4.13
C PHE A 234 -9.02 8.73 5.22
#